data_446f71e4426a3c60d93bfa9d3316f6b8
#
_entry.id   446f71e4426a3c60d93bfa9d3316f6b8
#
_cell.length_a   1.000
_cell.length_b   1.000
_cell.length_c   1.000
_cell.angle_alpha   90.00
_cell.angle_beta   90.00
_cell.angle_gamma   90.00
#
_symmetry.space_group_name_H-M   'P 1'
#
loop_
_entity.id
_entity.type
_entity.pdbx_description
1 polymer ?
#
loop_
_entity_poly.entity_id
_entity_poly.type
_entity_poly.pdbx_seq_one_letter_code
_entity_poly.pdbx_strand_id
1 'polypeptide(L)'
;PIYNTVLLPDTNIYLTSDSYKNATGQEPAVGDRIIFAIEKKALSTDEFRPENFYPLSVSGTITEVSNSGFVVIKTESRINIEDIVVHSDKTLEVLSIIRKPMSNDLDPMDEKKRVDQLKSALVKATANYQWALGARNFISQLKGMEDIISAMAQWLNITDEEKYALLEENLRSNLLNKIEQYIYEYTEMTDVTNEASAAQENDNKKAYREMAIKKQIEYLQKELDDMHPENVTDIRKMEMKIQSSGMNETARREADKVL
;
A
#
# COMPACT_ATOMS: atom_id res chain seq x y z
N PRO A 1 -6.22 -21.15 -8.82
CA PRO A 1 -6.74 -19.79 -9.08
C PRO A 1 -5.97 -18.75 -8.28
N ILE A 2 -5.87 -17.52 -8.80
CA ILE A 2 -5.25 -16.39 -8.13
C ILE A 2 -5.94 -15.09 -8.56
N TYR A 3 -6.08 -14.14 -7.61
CA TYR A 3 -6.76 -12.89 -7.83
C TYR A 3 -5.96 -11.71 -7.28
N ASN A 4 -6.15 -10.52 -7.85
CA ASN A 4 -5.62 -9.24 -7.38
C ASN A 4 -4.10 -9.24 -7.16
N THR A 5 -3.34 -9.80 -8.12
CA THR A 5 -1.88 -9.82 -8.05
C THR A 5 -1.27 -9.53 -9.41
N VAL A 6 -0.05 -9.01 -9.42
CA VAL A 6 0.75 -8.89 -10.64
C VAL A 6 1.51 -10.19 -10.83
N LEU A 7 1.25 -10.87 -11.93
CA LEU A 7 1.95 -12.09 -12.35
C LEU A 7 2.79 -11.78 -13.57
N LEU A 8 4.10 -11.89 -13.44
CA LEU A 8 5.05 -11.76 -14.55
C LEU A 8 6.02 -12.95 -14.52
N PRO A 9 6.62 -13.31 -15.65
CA PRO A 9 7.74 -14.27 -15.67
C PRO A 9 8.91 -13.79 -14.81
N ASP A 10 9.72 -14.74 -14.35
CA ASP A 10 10.93 -14.53 -13.56
C ASP A 10 10.74 -13.88 -12.17
N THR A 11 9.51 -13.88 -11.64
CA THR A 11 9.20 -13.43 -10.28
C THR A 11 9.00 -14.58 -9.31
N ASN A 12 9.08 -14.30 -8.01
CA ASN A 12 8.77 -15.28 -6.96
C ASN A 12 7.41 -14.97 -6.35
N ILE A 13 6.56 -15.98 -6.29
CA ILE A 13 5.27 -15.93 -5.61
C ILE A 13 5.39 -16.72 -4.30
N TYR A 14 4.92 -16.11 -3.21
CA TYR A 14 4.96 -16.71 -1.88
C TYR A 14 3.54 -17.07 -1.45
N LEU A 15 3.31 -18.35 -1.17
CA LEU A 15 2.04 -18.86 -0.68
C LEU A 15 2.26 -19.60 0.64
N THR A 16 1.21 -19.73 1.45
CA THR A 16 1.24 -20.70 2.54
C THR A 16 0.98 -22.11 1.99
N SER A 17 1.55 -23.12 2.63
CA SER A 17 1.29 -24.52 2.25
C SER A 17 -0.20 -24.86 2.30
N ASP A 18 -0.93 -24.30 3.26
CA ASP A 18 -2.38 -24.47 3.36
C ASP A 18 -3.12 -23.83 2.18
N SER A 19 -2.72 -22.62 1.75
CA SER A 19 -3.31 -21.96 0.58
C SER A 19 -3.03 -22.78 -0.70
N TYR A 20 -1.82 -23.29 -0.84
CA TYR A 20 -1.47 -24.17 -1.96
C TYR A 20 -2.33 -25.44 -1.97
N LYS A 21 -2.40 -26.14 -0.83
CA LYS A 21 -3.18 -27.37 -0.67
C LYS A 21 -4.68 -27.16 -0.93
N ASN A 22 -5.23 -26.05 -0.43
CA ASN A 22 -6.64 -25.69 -0.66
C ASN A 22 -6.91 -25.41 -2.16
N ALA A 23 -5.95 -24.83 -2.87
CA ALA A 23 -6.11 -24.49 -4.28
C ALA A 23 -5.88 -25.67 -5.23
N THR A 24 -5.04 -26.64 -4.86
CA THR A 24 -4.61 -27.75 -5.74
C THR A 24 -5.08 -29.13 -5.27
N GLY A 25 -5.51 -29.25 -4.01
CA GLY A 25 -5.83 -30.53 -3.40
C GLY A 25 -4.60 -31.42 -3.10
N GLN A 26 -3.38 -30.90 -3.28
CA GLN A 26 -2.12 -31.65 -3.19
C GLN A 26 -1.16 -31.01 -2.20
N GLU A 27 -0.28 -31.81 -1.62
CA GLU A 27 0.84 -31.29 -0.84
C GLU A 27 1.93 -30.73 -1.78
N PRO A 28 2.50 -29.54 -1.45
CA PRO A 28 3.52 -28.95 -2.30
C PRO A 28 4.83 -29.75 -2.26
N ALA A 29 5.41 -30.02 -3.42
CA ALA A 29 6.74 -30.63 -3.53
C ALA A 29 7.66 -29.78 -4.41
N VAL A 30 8.94 -29.69 -4.05
CA VAL A 30 9.94 -28.98 -4.85
C VAL A 30 10.07 -29.64 -6.21
N GLY A 31 9.99 -28.84 -7.27
CA GLY A 31 10.00 -29.29 -8.67
C GLY A 31 8.62 -29.44 -9.30
N ASP A 32 7.53 -29.35 -8.52
CA ASP A 32 6.20 -29.39 -9.07
C ASP A 32 5.96 -28.20 -9.97
N ARG A 33 5.35 -28.44 -11.13
CA ARG A 33 4.94 -27.42 -12.07
C ARG A 33 3.50 -27.04 -11.84
N ILE A 34 3.23 -25.76 -11.84
CA ILE A 34 1.88 -25.21 -11.66
C ILE A 34 1.54 -24.20 -12.75
N ILE A 35 0.25 -24.05 -12.97
CA ILE A 35 -0.33 -22.99 -13.79
C ILE A 35 -1.19 -22.10 -12.89
N PHE A 36 -0.98 -20.82 -12.99
CA PHE A 36 -1.85 -19.85 -12.34
C PHE A 36 -3.09 -19.59 -13.21
N ALA A 37 -4.29 -19.79 -12.68
CA ALA A 37 -5.52 -19.35 -13.32
C ALA A 37 -5.91 -17.98 -12.73
N ILE A 38 -5.79 -16.92 -13.54
CA ILE A 38 -6.04 -15.54 -13.06
C ILE A 38 -7.53 -15.26 -13.14
N GLU A 39 -8.13 -14.96 -12.00
CA GLU A 39 -9.55 -14.62 -11.89
C GLU A 39 -9.80 -13.17 -12.35
N LYS A 40 -10.91 -12.93 -13.06
CA LYS A 40 -11.34 -11.59 -13.47
C LYS A 40 -11.93 -10.75 -12.33
N LYS A 41 -12.39 -11.42 -11.27
CA LYS A 41 -12.91 -10.83 -10.02
C LYS A 41 -12.70 -11.85 -8.91
N ALA A 42 -12.75 -11.43 -7.65
CA ALA A 42 -12.72 -12.39 -6.55
C ALA A 42 -13.87 -13.39 -6.67
N LEU A 43 -13.56 -14.68 -6.75
CA LEU A 43 -14.51 -15.77 -6.94
C LEU A 43 -14.55 -16.66 -5.69
N SER A 44 -15.75 -17.12 -5.35
CA SER A 44 -15.90 -18.29 -4.52
C SER A 44 -15.77 -19.56 -5.38
N THR A 45 -15.42 -20.69 -4.77
CA THR A 45 -15.25 -21.96 -5.51
C THR A 45 -16.51 -22.41 -6.28
N ASP A 46 -17.70 -21.96 -5.85
CA ASP A 46 -18.97 -22.24 -6.53
C ASP A 46 -19.17 -21.39 -7.80
N GLU A 47 -18.42 -20.31 -7.94
CA GLU A 47 -18.43 -19.41 -9.09
C GLU A 47 -17.38 -19.77 -10.14
N PHE A 48 -16.58 -20.81 -9.93
CA PHE A 48 -15.57 -21.24 -10.90
C PHE A 48 -16.24 -21.68 -12.19
N ARG A 49 -15.98 -20.92 -13.26
CA ARG A 49 -16.42 -21.18 -14.64
C ARG A 49 -15.33 -20.68 -15.57
N PRO A 50 -15.10 -21.30 -16.74
CA PRO A 50 -14.06 -20.89 -17.68
C PRO A 50 -14.06 -19.41 -18.02
N GLU A 51 -15.23 -18.81 -18.22
CA GLU A 51 -15.42 -17.39 -18.57
C GLU A 51 -14.99 -16.41 -17.49
N ASN A 52 -14.83 -16.84 -16.25
CA ASN A 52 -14.43 -16.01 -15.11
C ASN A 52 -12.90 -15.89 -14.97
N PHE A 53 -12.16 -16.59 -15.81
CA PHE A 53 -10.69 -16.53 -15.83
C PHE A 53 -10.20 -15.77 -17.05
N TYR A 54 -9.01 -15.17 -16.92
CA TYR A 54 -8.32 -14.58 -18.05
C TYR A 54 -7.65 -15.63 -18.93
N PRO A 55 -7.57 -15.41 -20.27
CA PRO A 55 -7.01 -16.37 -21.21
C PRO A 55 -5.48 -16.40 -21.21
N LEU A 56 -4.79 -15.38 -20.69
CA LEU A 56 -3.35 -15.34 -20.56
C LEU A 56 -2.97 -15.49 -19.10
N SER A 57 -1.96 -16.31 -18.85
CA SER A 57 -1.46 -16.56 -17.51
C SER A 57 0.04 -16.90 -17.50
N VAL A 58 0.51 -17.43 -16.38
CA VAL A 58 1.92 -17.78 -16.15
C VAL A 58 2.02 -19.19 -15.60
N SER A 59 3.00 -19.94 -16.07
CA SER A 59 3.44 -21.19 -15.45
C SER A 59 4.59 -20.92 -14.48
N GLY A 60 4.75 -21.79 -13.51
CA GLY A 60 5.84 -21.69 -12.55
C GLY A 60 6.22 -23.05 -11.99
N THR A 61 7.32 -23.09 -11.27
CA THR A 61 7.85 -24.29 -10.60
C THR A 61 8.08 -23.99 -9.13
N ILE A 62 7.71 -24.92 -8.24
CA ILE A 62 8.00 -24.81 -6.81
C ILE A 62 9.50 -24.96 -6.61
N THR A 63 10.13 -23.92 -6.09
CA THR A 63 11.58 -23.87 -5.83
C THR A 63 11.93 -24.16 -4.38
N GLU A 64 11.00 -23.88 -3.47
CA GLU A 64 11.21 -24.08 -2.04
C GLU A 64 9.91 -24.43 -1.33
N VAL A 65 9.98 -25.37 -0.41
CA VAL A 65 8.94 -25.67 0.58
C VAL A 65 9.56 -25.56 1.96
N SER A 66 9.17 -24.51 2.69
CA SER A 66 9.75 -24.21 3.99
C SER A 66 9.08 -25.02 5.11
N ASN A 67 9.86 -25.44 6.11
CA ASN A 67 9.34 -26.04 7.34
C ASN A 67 8.43 -25.11 8.15
N SER A 68 8.49 -23.82 7.88
CA SER A 68 7.60 -22.80 8.46
C SER A 68 6.24 -22.67 7.75
N GLY A 69 5.97 -23.54 6.78
CA GLY A 69 4.69 -23.59 6.08
C GLY A 69 4.55 -22.62 4.91
N PHE A 70 5.66 -22.16 4.32
CA PHE A 70 5.65 -21.34 3.11
C PHE A 70 6.15 -22.13 1.89
N VAL A 71 5.57 -21.83 0.75
CA VAL A 71 5.92 -22.35 -0.58
C VAL A 71 6.37 -21.19 -1.45
N VAL A 72 7.54 -21.32 -2.06
CA VAL A 72 8.06 -20.35 -3.04
C VAL A 72 7.91 -20.94 -4.43
N ILE A 73 7.23 -20.22 -5.29
CA ILE A 73 7.01 -20.60 -6.69
C ILE A 73 7.71 -19.59 -7.56
N LYS A 74 8.67 -20.03 -8.34
CA LYS A 74 9.28 -19.19 -9.37
C LYS A 74 8.43 -19.28 -10.64
N THR A 75 7.95 -18.13 -11.10
CA THR A 75 7.25 -18.02 -12.38
C THR A 75 8.25 -18.13 -13.53
N GLU A 76 7.84 -18.75 -14.65
CA GLU A 76 8.74 -19.06 -15.75
C GLU A 76 8.27 -18.49 -17.10
N SER A 77 7.10 -18.90 -17.56
CA SER A 77 6.66 -18.60 -18.93
C SER A 77 5.23 -18.10 -18.95
N ARG A 78 4.97 -17.15 -19.87
CA ARG A 78 3.60 -16.79 -20.22
C ARG A 78 2.96 -17.95 -20.98
N ILE A 79 1.72 -18.24 -20.66
CA ILE A 79 0.93 -19.29 -21.29
C ILE A 79 -0.42 -18.76 -21.74
N ASN A 80 -0.90 -19.20 -22.89
CA ASN A 80 -2.29 -19.04 -23.29
C ASN A 80 -3.09 -20.22 -22.75
N ILE A 81 -4.15 -19.95 -22.07
CA ILE A 81 -5.13 -20.93 -21.61
C ILE A 81 -6.10 -21.18 -22.76
N GLU A 82 -6.10 -22.42 -23.27
CA GLU A 82 -7.00 -22.82 -24.37
C GLU A 82 -8.34 -23.32 -23.84
N ASP A 83 -8.31 -24.01 -22.69
CA ASP A 83 -9.50 -24.53 -22.05
C ASP A 83 -9.33 -24.67 -20.55
N ILE A 84 -10.42 -24.51 -19.81
CA ILE A 84 -10.50 -24.76 -18.36
C ILE A 84 -11.68 -25.67 -18.09
N VAL A 85 -11.41 -26.82 -17.52
CA VAL A 85 -12.43 -27.76 -17.05
C VAL A 85 -12.54 -27.63 -15.53
N VAL A 86 -13.75 -27.34 -15.05
CA VAL A 86 -14.04 -27.28 -13.61
C VAL A 86 -14.65 -28.61 -13.20
N HIS A 87 -13.97 -29.37 -12.35
CA HIS A 87 -14.43 -30.65 -11.87
C HIS A 87 -15.47 -30.50 -10.73
N SER A 88 -16.16 -31.59 -10.42
CA SER A 88 -17.19 -31.60 -9.37
C SER A 88 -16.63 -31.33 -7.96
N ASP A 89 -15.38 -31.65 -7.73
CA ASP A 89 -14.62 -31.36 -6.50
C ASP A 89 -14.04 -29.93 -6.46
N LYS A 90 -14.38 -29.09 -7.48
CA LYS A 90 -13.93 -27.71 -7.64
C LYS A 90 -12.44 -27.56 -8.01
N THR A 91 -11.76 -28.66 -8.35
CA THR A 91 -10.44 -28.57 -8.96
C THR A 91 -10.53 -28.08 -10.41
N LEU A 92 -9.47 -27.41 -10.85
CA LEU A 92 -9.35 -26.89 -12.21
C LEU A 92 -8.34 -27.71 -13.00
N GLU A 93 -8.75 -28.24 -14.15
CA GLU A 93 -7.85 -28.77 -15.16
C GLU A 93 -7.68 -27.73 -16.28
N VAL A 94 -6.45 -27.42 -16.64
CA VAL A 94 -6.13 -26.35 -17.58
C VAL A 94 -5.35 -26.90 -18.74
N LEU A 95 -5.89 -26.72 -19.94
CA LEU A 95 -5.15 -26.93 -21.18
C LEU A 95 -4.50 -25.61 -21.59
N SER A 96 -3.19 -25.62 -21.79
CA SER A 96 -2.45 -24.39 -22.09
C SER A 96 -1.34 -24.60 -23.13
N ILE A 97 -0.99 -23.51 -23.79
CA ILE A 97 0.13 -23.44 -24.75
C ILE A 97 1.09 -22.33 -24.31
N ILE A 98 2.39 -22.62 -24.36
CA ILE A 98 3.41 -21.62 -24.05
C ILE A 98 3.33 -20.50 -25.06
N ARG A 99 3.17 -19.25 -24.58
CA ARG A 99 3.22 -18.05 -25.41
C ARG A 99 4.66 -17.65 -25.68
N LYS A 100 4.91 -17.03 -26.85
CA LYS A 100 6.23 -16.47 -27.13
C LYS A 100 6.68 -15.51 -26.02
N PRO A 101 7.96 -15.57 -25.62
CA PRO A 101 8.52 -14.62 -24.68
C PRO A 101 8.29 -13.18 -25.12
N MET A 102 8.30 -12.26 -24.17
CA MET A 102 8.31 -10.82 -24.46
C MET A 102 9.54 -10.46 -25.29
N SER A 103 9.37 -9.60 -26.28
CA SER A 103 10.50 -9.12 -27.08
C SER A 103 11.34 -8.16 -26.25
N ASN A 104 12.64 -8.46 -26.15
CA ASN A 104 13.59 -7.56 -25.49
C ASN A 104 14.11 -6.54 -26.50
N ASP A 105 13.52 -5.36 -26.48
CA ASP A 105 13.83 -4.19 -27.31
C ASP A 105 14.57 -3.10 -26.51
N LEU A 106 14.95 -3.37 -25.27
CA LEU A 106 15.72 -2.46 -24.42
C LEU A 106 17.20 -2.76 -24.45
N ASP A 107 18.00 -1.70 -24.41
CA ASP A 107 19.41 -1.82 -24.07
C ASP A 107 19.58 -2.22 -22.61
N PRO A 108 20.38 -3.24 -22.28
CA PRO A 108 20.54 -3.71 -20.89
C PRO A 108 21.10 -2.65 -19.93
N MET A 109 21.91 -1.71 -20.41
CA MET A 109 22.46 -0.63 -19.59
C MET A 109 21.38 0.42 -19.30
N ASP A 110 20.56 0.75 -20.30
CA ASP A 110 19.44 1.68 -20.13
C ASP A 110 18.39 1.09 -19.16
N GLU A 111 18.02 -0.17 -19.36
CA GLU A 111 17.10 -0.86 -18.45
C GLU A 111 17.60 -0.84 -17.01
N LYS A 112 18.87 -1.22 -16.78
CA LYS A 112 19.47 -1.20 -15.46
C LYS A 112 19.44 0.19 -14.82
N LYS A 113 19.82 1.22 -15.60
CA LYS A 113 19.80 2.62 -15.13
C LYS A 113 18.40 3.04 -14.69
N ARG A 114 17.38 2.74 -15.49
CA ARG A 114 15.98 3.08 -15.19
C ARG A 114 15.48 2.32 -13.97
N VAL A 115 15.78 1.02 -13.83
CA VAL A 115 15.47 0.22 -12.65
C VAL A 115 16.12 0.80 -11.39
N ASP A 116 17.39 1.23 -11.46
CA ASP A 116 18.09 1.85 -10.33
C ASP A 116 17.46 3.22 -9.96
N GLN A 117 16.97 3.97 -10.93
CA GLN A 117 16.21 5.20 -10.70
C GLN A 117 14.88 4.94 -9.97
N LEU A 118 14.13 3.91 -10.38
CA LEU A 118 12.90 3.48 -9.71
C LEU A 118 13.16 3.08 -8.26
N LYS A 119 14.19 2.29 -8.01
CA LYS A 119 14.59 1.93 -6.64
C LYS A 119 14.91 3.16 -5.79
N SER A 120 15.62 4.11 -6.37
CA SER A 120 15.97 5.36 -5.68
C SER A 120 14.74 6.20 -5.35
N ALA A 121 13.77 6.28 -6.26
CA ALA A 121 12.49 6.95 -6.02
C ALA A 121 11.69 6.28 -4.90
N LEU A 122 11.60 4.96 -4.89
CA LEU A 122 10.92 4.20 -3.84
C LEU A 122 11.59 4.36 -2.46
N VAL A 123 12.92 4.33 -2.41
CA VAL A 123 13.67 4.59 -1.16
C VAL A 123 13.39 6.00 -0.64
N LYS A 124 13.32 7.00 -1.52
CA LYS A 124 12.98 8.37 -1.13
C LYS A 124 11.56 8.47 -0.61
N ALA A 125 10.58 7.90 -1.30
CA ALA A 125 9.17 7.92 -0.90
C ALA A 125 8.93 7.26 0.48
N THR A 126 9.74 6.24 0.82
CA THR A 126 9.63 5.53 2.10
C THR A 126 10.47 6.11 3.23
N ALA A 127 11.28 7.16 2.99
CA ALA A 127 12.27 7.68 3.93
C ALA A 127 11.67 8.20 5.26
N ASN A 128 10.43 8.70 5.23
CA ASN A 128 9.75 9.29 6.38
C ASN A 128 9.02 8.27 7.27
N TYR A 129 8.99 7.00 6.87
CA TYR A 129 8.31 5.96 7.65
C TYR A 129 9.24 5.32 8.70
N GLN A 130 8.67 4.87 9.82
CA GLN A 130 9.44 4.19 10.88
C GLN A 130 10.17 2.93 10.40
N TRP A 131 9.69 2.30 9.34
CA TRP A 131 10.26 1.10 8.73
C TRP A 131 11.18 1.39 7.53
N ALA A 132 11.58 2.65 7.32
CA ALA A 132 12.41 3.09 6.18
C ALA A 132 13.69 2.26 5.99
N LEU A 133 14.36 1.87 7.09
CA LEU A 133 15.56 1.03 7.01
C LEU A 133 15.26 -0.37 6.44
N GLY A 134 14.18 -0.98 6.90
CA GLY A 134 13.70 -2.26 6.37
C GLY A 134 13.31 -2.15 4.90
N ALA A 135 12.58 -1.08 4.52
CA ALA A 135 12.23 -0.80 3.13
C ALA A 135 13.45 -0.67 2.23
N ARG A 136 14.45 0.11 2.66
CA ARG A 136 15.71 0.27 1.90
C ARG A 136 16.39 -1.07 1.66
N ASN A 137 16.52 -1.91 2.70
CA ASN A 137 17.13 -3.23 2.57
C ASN A 137 16.34 -4.12 1.61
N PHE A 138 15.01 -4.12 1.71
CA PHE A 138 14.14 -4.88 0.82
C PHE A 138 14.26 -4.39 -0.64
N ILE A 139 14.12 -3.07 -0.89
CA ILE A 139 14.21 -2.49 -2.23
C ILE A 139 15.58 -2.77 -2.87
N SER A 140 16.66 -2.77 -2.09
CA SER A 140 18.01 -3.06 -2.60
C SER A 140 18.15 -4.48 -3.14
N GLN A 141 17.37 -5.43 -2.62
CA GLN A 141 17.40 -6.85 -3.03
C GLN A 141 16.60 -7.13 -4.30
N LEU A 142 15.70 -6.25 -4.70
CA LEU A 142 14.95 -6.38 -5.95
C LEU A 142 15.91 -6.35 -7.13
N LYS A 143 15.78 -7.28 -8.08
CA LYS A 143 16.75 -7.46 -9.17
C LYS A 143 16.36 -6.68 -10.42
N GLY A 144 15.10 -6.77 -10.84
CA GLY A 144 14.59 -6.21 -12.07
C GLY A 144 13.28 -5.46 -11.91
N MET A 145 12.74 -5.00 -13.02
CA MET A 145 11.45 -4.31 -13.04
C MET A 145 10.30 -5.22 -12.62
N GLU A 146 10.39 -6.51 -12.93
CA GLU A 146 9.39 -7.51 -12.57
C GLU A 146 9.30 -7.68 -11.05
N ASP A 147 10.44 -7.73 -10.38
CA ASP A 147 10.48 -7.80 -8.91
C ASP A 147 9.89 -6.54 -8.28
N ILE A 148 10.20 -5.36 -8.85
CA ILE A 148 9.70 -4.08 -8.35
C ILE A 148 8.17 -4.04 -8.41
N ILE A 149 7.59 -4.30 -9.59
CA ILE A 149 6.14 -4.20 -9.76
C ILE A 149 5.40 -5.28 -8.96
N SER A 150 5.94 -6.50 -8.87
CA SER A 150 5.35 -7.55 -8.05
C SER A 150 5.39 -7.22 -6.57
N ALA A 151 6.50 -6.66 -6.08
CA ALA A 151 6.64 -6.22 -4.70
C ALA A 151 5.72 -5.04 -4.37
N MET A 152 5.49 -4.14 -5.32
CA MET A 152 4.71 -2.92 -5.11
C MET A 152 3.21 -3.09 -5.40
N ALA A 153 2.78 -4.20 -5.99
CA ALA A 153 1.42 -4.41 -6.49
C ALA A 153 0.30 -4.13 -5.48
N GLN A 154 0.57 -4.30 -4.18
CA GLN A 154 -0.40 -4.07 -3.10
C GLN A 154 -0.56 -2.59 -2.73
N TRP A 155 0.44 -1.77 -3.02
CA TRP A 155 0.47 -0.34 -2.65
C TRP A 155 0.17 0.59 -3.81
N LEU A 156 0.22 0.06 -5.05
CA LEU A 156 -0.12 0.83 -6.24
C LEU A 156 -1.64 0.95 -6.39
N ASN A 157 -2.10 2.14 -6.74
CA ASN A 157 -3.52 2.37 -7.04
C ASN A 157 -3.81 2.03 -8.50
N ILE A 158 -3.68 0.74 -8.83
CA ILE A 158 -3.95 0.21 -10.17
C ILE A 158 -5.05 -0.85 -10.09
N THR A 159 -5.91 -0.87 -11.08
CA THR A 159 -7.03 -1.83 -11.18
C THR A 159 -6.53 -3.24 -11.51
N ASP A 160 -7.40 -4.23 -11.31
CA ASP A 160 -7.05 -5.62 -11.64
C ASP A 160 -6.82 -5.81 -13.13
N GLU A 161 -7.58 -5.08 -13.97
CA GLU A 161 -7.39 -5.03 -15.41
C GLU A 161 -6.03 -4.45 -15.80
N GLU A 162 -5.58 -3.39 -15.10
CA GLU A 162 -4.24 -2.80 -15.33
C GLU A 162 -3.12 -3.75 -14.89
N LYS A 163 -3.30 -4.47 -13.77
CA LYS A 163 -2.36 -5.53 -13.36
C LYS A 163 -2.26 -6.62 -14.41
N TYR A 164 -3.40 -7.04 -14.95
CA TYR A 164 -3.43 -8.03 -16.03
C TYR A 164 -2.80 -7.50 -17.32
N ALA A 165 -3.04 -6.22 -17.67
CA ALA A 165 -2.48 -5.59 -18.85
C ALA A 165 -0.93 -5.52 -18.85
N LEU A 166 -0.29 -5.59 -17.69
CA LEU A 166 1.18 -5.74 -17.59
C LEU A 166 1.64 -7.10 -18.14
N LEU A 167 0.88 -8.16 -17.87
CA LEU A 167 1.18 -9.50 -18.39
C LEU A 167 0.99 -9.59 -19.91
N GLU A 168 0.05 -8.82 -20.46
CA GLU A 168 -0.26 -8.81 -21.90
C GLU A 168 0.82 -8.12 -22.74
N GLU A 169 1.67 -7.27 -22.12
CA GLU A 169 2.70 -6.54 -22.88
C GLU A 169 3.65 -7.48 -23.61
N ASN A 170 3.95 -7.12 -24.84
CA ASN A 170 4.80 -7.92 -25.73
C ASN A 170 6.19 -7.29 -25.95
N LEU A 171 6.35 -6.02 -25.59
CA LEU A 171 7.60 -5.27 -25.65
C LEU A 171 8.08 -4.93 -24.24
N ARG A 172 9.36 -5.20 -23.97
CA ARG A 172 9.96 -4.93 -22.67
C ARG A 172 10.00 -3.44 -22.35
N SER A 173 10.21 -2.60 -23.37
CA SER A 173 10.16 -1.14 -23.23
C SER A 173 8.79 -0.63 -22.76
N ASN A 174 7.71 -1.16 -23.34
CA ASN A 174 6.36 -0.77 -22.94
C ASN A 174 6.05 -1.18 -21.50
N LEU A 175 6.46 -2.39 -21.12
CA LEU A 175 6.29 -2.85 -19.74
C LEU A 175 7.02 -1.93 -18.77
N LEU A 176 8.29 -1.60 -19.05
CA LEU A 176 9.07 -0.70 -18.20
C LEU A 176 8.44 0.70 -18.10
N ASN A 177 7.96 1.25 -19.23
CA ASN A 177 7.28 2.56 -19.24
C ASN A 177 6.03 2.57 -18.34
N LYS A 178 5.20 1.52 -18.39
CA LYS A 178 4.03 1.39 -17.51
C LYS A 178 4.43 1.27 -16.05
N ILE A 179 5.43 0.45 -15.74
CA ILE A 179 5.93 0.29 -14.38
C ILE A 179 6.47 1.63 -13.84
N GLU A 180 7.24 2.36 -14.64
CA GLU A 180 7.71 3.70 -14.28
C GLU A 180 6.57 4.65 -13.97
N GLN A 181 5.56 4.69 -14.84
CA GLN A 181 4.40 5.54 -14.63
C GLN A 181 3.73 5.23 -13.28
N TYR A 182 3.40 3.98 -13.00
CA TYR A 182 2.75 3.59 -11.75
C TYR A 182 3.59 3.90 -10.51
N ILE A 183 4.91 3.66 -10.59
CA ILE A 183 5.82 3.94 -9.47
C ILE A 183 5.94 5.45 -9.23
N TYR A 184 6.08 6.27 -10.27
CA TYR A 184 6.15 7.72 -10.11
C TYR A 184 4.82 8.32 -9.63
N GLU A 185 3.68 7.84 -10.11
CA GLU A 185 2.37 8.24 -9.57
C GLU A 185 2.24 7.91 -8.08
N TYR A 186 2.69 6.72 -7.67
CA TYR A 186 2.72 6.33 -6.26
C TYR A 186 3.64 7.23 -5.43
N THR A 187 4.85 7.52 -5.92
CA THR A 187 5.81 8.35 -5.18
C THR A 187 5.31 9.79 -5.05
N GLU A 188 4.72 10.36 -6.09
CA GLU A 188 4.14 11.70 -6.06
C GLU A 188 2.96 11.79 -5.09
N MET A 189 2.04 10.81 -5.12
CA MET A 189 0.94 10.76 -4.17
C MET A 189 1.43 10.64 -2.72
N THR A 190 2.50 9.88 -2.49
CA THR A 190 3.12 9.73 -1.18
C THR A 190 3.73 11.05 -0.70
N ASP A 191 4.44 11.77 -1.57
CA ASP A 191 5.04 13.07 -1.25
C ASP A 191 3.95 14.09 -0.89
N VAL A 192 2.89 14.21 -1.68
CA VAL A 192 1.73 15.10 -1.39
C VAL A 192 1.06 14.74 -0.06
N THR A 193 0.88 13.45 0.23
CA THR A 193 0.29 12.99 1.50
C THR A 193 1.17 13.36 2.70
N ASN A 194 2.49 13.19 2.56
CA ASN A 194 3.45 13.54 3.60
C ASN A 194 3.47 15.05 3.86
N GLU A 195 3.43 15.88 2.82
CA GLU A 195 3.37 17.34 2.94
C GLU A 195 2.09 17.80 3.65
N ALA A 196 0.94 17.26 3.27
CA ALA A 196 -0.34 17.56 3.92
C ALA A 196 -0.34 17.16 5.40
N SER A 197 0.20 15.99 5.73
CA SER A 197 0.31 15.50 7.12
C SER A 197 1.24 16.39 7.95
N ALA A 198 2.37 16.80 7.41
CA ALA A 198 3.31 17.70 8.07
C ALA A 198 2.70 19.10 8.32
N ALA A 199 1.94 19.63 7.36
CA ALA A 199 1.22 20.88 7.52
C ALA A 199 0.19 20.81 8.65
N GLN A 200 -0.62 19.74 8.67
CA GLN A 200 -1.63 19.52 9.72
C GLN A 200 -0.98 19.35 11.11
N GLU A 201 0.12 18.62 11.22
CA GLU A 201 0.85 18.47 12.48
C GLU A 201 1.38 19.81 12.99
N ASN A 202 1.90 20.67 12.10
CA ASN A 202 2.39 22.00 12.44
C ASN A 202 1.28 22.91 12.95
N ASP A 203 0.11 22.86 12.30
CA ASP A 203 -1.04 23.66 12.73
C ASP A 203 -1.59 23.17 14.08
N ASN A 204 -1.64 21.86 14.31
CA ASN A 204 -1.98 21.31 15.61
C ASN A 204 -0.98 21.74 16.70
N LYS A 205 0.32 21.70 16.43
CA LYS A 205 1.36 22.17 17.37
C LYS A 205 1.18 23.65 17.72
N LYS A 206 0.87 24.51 16.72
CA LYS A 206 0.57 25.93 16.97
C LYS A 206 -0.66 26.11 17.87
N ALA A 207 -1.75 25.40 17.59
CA ALA A 207 -2.96 25.46 18.39
C ALA A 207 -2.74 25.02 19.85
N TYR A 208 -2.02 23.89 20.06
CA TYR A 208 -1.66 23.44 21.41
C TYR A 208 -0.76 24.44 22.15
N ARG A 209 0.21 25.03 21.46
CA ARG A 209 1.09 26.05 22.03
C ARG A 209 0.31 27.28 22.45
N GLU A 210 -0.62 27.76 21.60
CA GLU A 210 -1.49 28.88 21.91
C GLU A 210 -2.35 28.59 23.16
N MET A 211 -2.96 27.41 23.23
CA MET A 211 -3.74 26.99 24.38
C MET A 211 -2.90 26.93 25.68
N ALA A 212 -1.67 26.41 25.58
CA ALA A 212 -0.75 26.34 26.71
C ALA A 212 -0.37 27.75 27.20
N ILE A 213 -0.08 28.68 26.28
CA ILE A 213 0.23 30.08 26.60
C ILE A 213 -0.97 30.76 27.26
N LYS A 214 -2.19 30.58 26.73
CA LYS A 214 -3.42 31.14 27.35
C LYS A 214 -3.60 30.63 28.77
N LYS A 215 -3.46 29.34 29.03
CA LYS A 215 -3.54 28.78 30.38
C LYS A 215 -2.45 29.33 31.32
N GLN A 216 -1.26 29.53 30.83
CA GLN A 216 -0.16 30.08 31.63
C GLN A 216 -0.42 31.56 31.96
N ILE A 217 -0.93 32.35 31.03
CA ILE A 217 -1.35 33.74 31.26
C ILE A 217 -2.44 33.78 32.32
N GLU A 218 -3.47 32.96 32.22
CA GLU A 218 -4.57 32.88 33.21
C GLU A 218 -4.06 32.52 34.60
N TYR A 219 -3.15 31.54 34.70
CA TYR A 219 -2.53 31.16 35.95
C TYR A 219 -1.71 32.32 36.58
N LEU A 220 -0.85 32.97 35.77
CA LEU A 220 -0.03 34.08 36.25
C LEU A 220 -0.86 35.32 36.65
N GLN A 221 -1.95 35.59 35.92
CA GLN A 221 -2.90 36.63 36.25
C GLN A 221 -3.57 36.36 37.59
N LYS A 222 -4.00 35.12 37.83
CA LYS A 222 -4.59 34.74 39.13
C LYS A 222 -3.59 34.87 40.28
N GLU A 223 -2.34 34.44 40.05
CA GLU A 223 -1.29 34.58 41.06
C GLU A 223 -0.97 36.05 41.36
N LEU A 224 -0.98 36.91 40.36
CA LEU A 224 -0.81 38.37 40.53
C LEU A 224 -1.98 39.00 41.28
N ASP A 225 -3.22 38.60 40.94
CA ASP A 225 -4.44 39.08 41.66
C ASP A 225 -4.44 38.65 43.15
N ASP A 226 -3.94 37.42 43.44
CA ASP A 226 -3.81 36.91 44.82
C ASP A 226 -2.71 37.65 45.59
N MET A 227 -1.63 38.07 44.95
CA MET A 227 -0.54 38.84 45.58
C MET A 227 -0.90 40.33 45.81
N HIS A 228 -1.75 40.91 45.00
CA HIS A 228 -2.10 42.32 45.02
C HIS A 228 -3.61 42.57 44.92
N PRO A 229 -4.40 42.10 45.91
CA PRO A 229 -5.87 42.20 45.87
C PRO A 229 -6.38 43.64 45.83
N GLU A 230 -5.56 44.63 46.28
CA GLU A 230 -5.85 46.05 46.20
C GLU A 230 -5.81 46.61 44.77
N ASN A 231 -5.08 45.99 43.87
CA ASN A 231 -4.90 46.43 42.49
C ASN A 231 -5.87 45.76 41.52
N VAL A 232 -6.73 44.86 41.98
CA VAL A 232 -7.72 44.20 41.12
C VAL A 232 -8.81 45.21 40.75
N THR A 233 -8.88 45.53 39.44
CA THR A 233 -9.88 46.47 38.92
C THR A 233 -11.30 45.94 39.12
N ASP A 234 -12.29 46.86 39.23
CA ASP A 234 -13.69 46.45 39.42
C ASP A 234 -14.24 45.60 38.28
N ILE A 235 -13.73 45.81 37.08
CA ILE A 235 -14.02 44.96 35.90
C ILE A 235 -13.53 43.52 36.16
N ARG A 236 -12.30 43.38 36.62
CA ARG A 236 -11.71 42.08 36.92
C ARG A 236 -12.43 41.33 38.02
N LYS A 237 -12.89 42.04 39.05
CA LYS A 237 -13.73 41.48 40.14
C LYS A 237 -15.08 40.98 39.58
N MET A 238 -15.66 41.69 38.61
CA MET A 238 -16.88 41.25 37.91
C MET A 238 -16.63 40.00 37.07
N GLU A 239 -15.56 39.96 36.28
CA GLU A 239 -15.16 38.78 35.52
C GLU A 239 -15.00 37.53 36.42
N MET A 240 -14.30 37.66 37.53
CA MET A 240 -14.13 36.56 38.50
C MET A 240 -15.46 36.09 39.09
N LYS A 241 -16.39 37.03 39.36
CA LYS A 241 -17.74 36.68 39.84
C LYS A 241 -18.55 35.93 38.79
N ILE A 242 -18.48 36.34 37.53
CA ILE A 242 -19.15 35.68 36.41
C ILE A 242 -18.61 34.26 36.23
N GLN A 243 -17.29 34.09 36.29
CA GLN A 243 -16.64 32.75 36.18
C GLN A 243 -17.02 31.81 37.33
N SER A 244 -17.14 32.33 38.59
CA SER A 244 -17.47 31.55 39.78
C SER A 244 -18.96 31.32 39.98
N SER A 245 -19.86 32.03 39.29
CA SER A 245 -21.30 32.11 39.60
C SER A 245 -22.12 30.89 39.12
N GLY A 246 -21.56 29.91 38.43
CA GLY A 246 -22.30 28.75 37.94
C GLY A 246 -23.42 29.08 36.92
N MET A 247 -23.36 30.24 36.26
CA MET A 247 -24.32 30.64 35.26
C MET A 247 -24.39 29.65 34.08
N ASN A 248 -25.59 29.52 33.48
CA ASN A 248 -25.73 28.79 32.25
C ASN A 248 -25.04 29.52 31.09
N GLU A 249 -24.79 28.84 30.00
CA GLU A 249 -23.98 29.35 28.85
C GLU A 249 -24.59 30.60 28.21
N THR A 250 -25.92 30.70 28.17
CA THR A 250 -26.65 31.85 27.62
C THR A 250 -26.49 33.06 28.48
N ALA A 251 -26.66 32.94 29.83
CA ALA A 251 -26.47 34.02 30.75
C ALA A 251 -25.02 34.52 30.81
N ARG A 252 -24.07 33.61 30.70
CA ARG A 252 -22.64 33.91 30.63
C ARG A 252 -22.28 34.74 29.39
N ARG A 253 -22.78 34.38 28.22
CA ARG A 253 -22.58 35.15 26.99
C ARG A 253 -23.15 36.55 27.05
N GLU A 254 -24.28 36.75 27.72
CA GLU A 254 -24.85 38.09 27.90
C GLU A 254 -24.06 38.92 28.91
N ALA A 255 -23.57 38.33 29.99
CA ALA A 255 -22.70 38.99 30.95
C ALA A 255 -21.35 39.43 30.34
N ASP A 256 -20.75 38.59 29.52
CA ASP A 256 -19.46 38.85 28.81
C ASP A 256 -19.62 39.96 27.72
N LYS A 257 -20.84 40.31 27.29
CA LYS A 257 -21.09 41.42 26.34
C LYS A 257 -21.19 42.79 27.04
N VAL A 258 -21.45 42.78 28.33
CA VAL A 258 -21.65 44.00 29.13
C VAL A 258 -20.35 44.45 29.80
N LEU A 259 -19.36 43.58 29.94
CA LEU A 259 -18.00 43.83 30.37
C LEU A 259 -17.12 44.37 29.26
#